data_c9adf9ec18a1ed2ef0316be68d33af87
#
_entry.id   c9adf9ec18a1ed2ef0316be68d33af87
#
_cell.length_a   1.000
_cell.length_b   1.000
_cell.length_c   1.000
_cell.angle_alpha   90.00
_cell.angle_beta   90.00
_cell.angle_gamma   90.00
#
_symmetry.space_group_name_H-M   'P 1'
#
loop_
_entity.id
_entity.type
_entity.pdbx_description
1 polymer ?
#
loop_
_entity_poly.entity_id
_entity_poly.type
_entity_poly.pdbx_seq_one_letter_code
_entity_poly.pdbx_strand_id
1 'polypeptide(L)'
;MRQGLSILGLVLITLAGVFFAGGGLPPQEIQVKTEDGIPVVYNPKEPVKIKGLPSKVTLKEDLTIGKDTENPNYMFSRLRYCRVDDEEYMVVVDAKECQIKVYDRDGKHFRSFGSKGQGPGEIGFLYYLAIFQGNKIVVYDQTNAKVIFFSREGELLKEVPSGKHRGLRKFEMDSEGSFYATSITFDEAKMLFDLRRFSPTLEPLATFAASELSMQPQVGWAFWPELSVQITRDENLVWLNPFNYELTLVNREGRALRKIIKDCDPVEITEAHKKRLIQQDWGDRGVRPGIKYEIPRHFPPISAFYVDGEDRIYVRTYDYIMKDGIQLDRYDVLDPEGRYFAKFYHPRSEVAQAFRKNIMYVRVEEDASGLDLLRRYRLIWE
;
A
#
# COMPACT_ATOMS: atom_id res chain seq x y z
N MET A 1 11.49 40.03 -13.57
CA MET A 1 11.85 39.48 -12.27
C MET A 1 11.80 37.95 -12.39
N ARG A 2 12.98 37.33 -12.42
CA ARG A 2 13.11 35.85 -12.53
C ARG A 2 12.93 35.27 -11.13
N GLN A 3 11.83 34.58 -10.90
CA GLN A 3 11.69 33.76 -9.70
C GLN A 3 12.50 32.47 -9.91
N GLY A 4 13.49 32.27 -9.02
CA GLY A 4 14.32 31.08 -9.03
C GLY A 4 13.50 29.86 -8.62
N LEU A 5 13.40 28.89 -9.52
CA LEU A 5 13.01 27.53 -9.17
C LEU A 5 14.10 26.95 -8.27
N SER A 6 13.80 26.71 -7.01
CA SER A 6 14.65 25.89 -6.16
C SER A 6 14.55 24.43 -6.67
N ILE A 7 15.62 23.98 -7.28
CA ILE A 7 15.80 22.59 -7.69
C ILE A 7 16.01 21.78 -6.38
N LEU A 8 14.94 21.28 -5.80
CA LEU A 8 15.05 20.17 -4.83
C LEU A 8 15.57 18.95 -5.59
N GLY A 9 16.63 18.33 -5.07
CA GLY A 9 17.33 17.25 -5.71
C GLY A 9 16.38 16.08 -6.06
N LEU A 10 16.15 15.90 -7.34
CA LEU A 10 15.43 14.77 -7.90
C LEU A 10 16.29 13.52 -7.72
N VAL A 11 15.86 12.59 -6.87
CA VAL A 11 16.50 11.25 -6.81
C VAL A 11 15.95 10.44 -7.98
N LEU A 12 16.69 10.45 -9.08
CA LEU A 12 16.39 9.61 -10.23
C LEU A 12 16.86 8.18 -9.91
N ILE A 13 15.92 7.28 -9.68
CA ILE A 13 16.24 5.84 -9.51
C ILE A 13 16.31 5.23 -10.91
N THR A 14 17.52 5.17 -11.46
CA THR A 14 17.77 4.40 -12.68
C THR A 14 17.77 2.92 -12.35
N LEU A 15 17.26 2.09 -13.23
CA LEU A 15 17.22 0.61 -13.18
C LEU A 15 18.59 -0.07 -13.24
N ALA A 16 19.66 0.59 -12.77
CA ALA A 16 20.92 -0.06 -12.53
C ALA A 16 20.81 -0.80 -11.20
N GLY A 17 20.68 -2.13 -11.26
CA GLY A 17 20.73 -2.98 -10.07
C GLY A 17 21.98 -2.63 -9.27
N VAL A 18 21.81 -1.94 -8.16
CA VAL A 18 22.87 -1.74 -7.19
C VAL A 18 23.07 -3.09 -6.49
N PHE A 19 23.89 -3.94 -7.11
CA PHE A 19 24.52 -5.01 -6.35
C PHE A 19 25.34 -4.35 -5.25
N PHE A 20 25.15 -4.78 -4.02
CA PHE A 20 26.01 -4.46 -2.90
C PHE A 20 27.47 -4.72 -3.27
N ALA A 21 28.18 -3.70 -3.71
CA ALA A 21 29.62 -3.72 -3.91
C ALA A 21 30.33 -3.37 -2.58
N GLY A 22 29.98 -4.09 -1.54
CA GLY A 22 30.70 -4.06 -0.27
C GLY A 22 30.72 -5.48 0.27
N GLY A 23 31.85 -6.22 0.05
CA GLY A 23 32.01 -7.61 0.44
C GLY A 23 32.12 -7.84 1.97
N GLY A 24 31.20 -7.28 2.75
CA GLY A 24 31.02 -7.57 4.17
C GLY A 24 29.93 -8.63 4.35
N LEU A 25 30.08 -9.50 5.33
CA LEU A 25 29.02 -10.41 5.79
C LEU A 25 27.77 -9.58 6.13
N PRO A 26 26.55 -10.09 5.83
CA PRO A 26 25.33 -9.41 6.19
C PRO A 26 25.30 -9.13 7.72
N PRO A 27 24.72 -7.99 8.15
CA PRO A 27 24.70 -7.64 9.55
C PRO A 27 23.96 -8.73 10.36
N GLN A 28 24.56 -9.21 11.42
CA GLN A 28 23.91 -10.07 12.40
C GLN A 28 23.13 -9.27 13.45
N GLU A 29 23.42 -7.97 13.54
CA GLU A 29 22.80 -7.01 14.45
C GLU A 29 22.37 -5.77 13.66
N ILE A 30 21.43 -5.02 14.25
CA ILE A 30 20.99 -3.75 13.69
C ILE A 30 22.15 -2.75 13.75
N GLN A 31 22.47 -2.13 12.63
CA GLN A 31 23.49 -1.10 12.52
C GLN A 31 22.83 0.21 12.08
N VAL A 32 23.21 1.31 12.70
CA VAL A 32 22.81 2.66 12.26
C VAL A 32 24.05 3.40 11.81
N LYS A 33 24.07 3.82 10.55
CA LYS A 33 25.17 4.60 9.97
C LYS A 33 24.63 5.91 9.43
N THR A 34 25.45 6.92 9.37
CA THR A 34 25.09 8.17 8.70
C THR A 34 25.72 8.17 7.30
N GLU A 35 24.89 8.26 6.27
CA GLU A 35 25.29 8.30 4.88
C GLU A 35 24.68 9.55 4.23
N ASP A 36 25.51 10.39 3.62
CA ASP A 36 25.10 11.68 3.05
C ASP A 36 24.31 12.56 4.03
N GLY A 37 24.64 12.47 5.32
CA GLY A 37 23.97 13.21 6.40
C GLY A 37 22.62 12.63 6.84
N ILE A 38 22.24 11.45 6.34
CA ILE A 38 20.97 10.78 6.64
C ILE A 38 21.25 9.51 7.44
N PRO A 39 20.54 9.26 8.56
CA PRO A 39 20.61 8.00 9.27
C PRO A 39 20.09 6.84 8.38
N VAL A 40 20.88 5.79 8.24
CA VAL A 40 20.53 4.56 7.54
C VAL A 40 20.51 3.42 8.55
N VAL A 41 19.36 2.78 8.72
CA VAL A 41 19.16 1.65 9.62
C VAL A 41 19.29 0.37 8.81
N TYR A 42 20.36 -0.39 9.05
CA TYR A 42 20.61 -1.68 8.42
C TYR A 42 20.09 -2.80 9.33
N ASN A 43 19.13 -3.54 8.86
CA ASN A 43 18.52 -4.64 9.57
C ASN A 43 19.01 -5.99 9.03
N PRO A 44 19.25 -6.99 9.90
CA PRO A 44 19.57 -8.35 9.49
C PRO A 44 18.37 -9.07 8.90
N LYS A 45 18.60 -10.28 8.37
CA LYS A 45 17.56 -11.16 7.80
C LYS A 45 16.50 -11.58 8.82
N GLU A 46 16.90 -11.77 10.07
CA GLU A 46 16.04 -12.20 11.16
C GLU A 46 15.84 -11.08 12.19
N PRO A 47 14.67 -11.05 12.87
CA PRO A 47 14.40 -9.98 13.85
C PRO A 47 15.34 -10.07 15.05
N VAL A 48 15.72 -8.91 15.56
CA VAL A 48 16.60 -8.79 16.72
C VAL A 48 15.78 -8.46 17.95
N LYS A 49 16.06 -9.15 19.04
CA LYS A 49 15.43 -8.84 20.32
C LYS A 49 15.88 -7.47 20.83
N ILE A 50 14.95 -6.53 20.93
CA ILE A 50 15.17 -5.18 21.42
C ILE A 50 14.65 -5.07 22.84
N LYS A 51 15.48 -4.54 23.75
CA LYS A 51 15.07 -4.35 25.15
C LYS A 51 13.83 -3.44 25.23
N GLY A 52 12.80 -3.93 25.89
CA GLY A 52 11.53 -3.20 26.07
C GLY A 52 10.51 -3.38 24.96
N LEU A 53 10.86 -4.06 23.87
CA LEU A 53 9.91 -4.45 22.84
C LEU A 53 9.57 -5.95 22.92
N PRO A 54 8.33 -6.36 22.62
CA PRO A 54 7.97 -7.76 22.48
C PRO A 54 8.71 -8.38 21.29
N SER A 55 8.98 -9.68 21.34
CA SER A 55 9.70 -10.37 20.25
C SER A 55 8.84 -11.36 19.48
N LYS A 56 7.65 -11.62 19.95
CA LYS A 56 6.71 -12.58 19.36
C LYS A 56 5.33 -11.95 19.24
N VAL A 57 4.65 -12.26 18.16
CA VAL A 57 3.28 -11.83 17.93
C VAL A 57 2.44 -13.01 17.45
N THR A 58 1.26 -13.15 18.04
CA THR A 58 0.22 -14.09 17.61
C THR A 58 -1.01 -13.33 17.15
N LEU A 59 -1.69 -13.87 16.14
CA LEU A 59 -2.91 -13.30 15.59
C LEU A 59 -4.11 -14.07 16.10
N LYS A 60 -5.11 -13.37 16.62
CA LYS A 60 -6.40 -13.94 17.05
C LYS A 60 -7.53 -13.24 16.32
N GLU A 61 -8.25 -13.99 15.46
CA GLU A 61 -9.48 -13.49 14.85
C GLU A 61 -10.52 -13.16 15.91
N ASP A 62 -11.13 -11.97 15.82
CA ASP A 62 -12.16 -11.52 16.76
C ASP A 62 -13.39 -10.92 16.09
N LEU A 63 -13.35 -10.69 14.77
CA LEU A 63 -14.50 -10.19 14.01
C LEU A 63 -14.44 -10.69 12.57
N THR A 64 -15.61 -11.05 12.02
CA THR A 64 -15.80 -11.30 10.58
C THR A 64 -17.10 -10.65 10.12
N ILE A 65 -17.03 -9.83 9.07
CA ILE A 65 -18.16 -9.21 8.37
C ILE A 65 -18.23 -9.79 6.95
N GLY A 66 -19.43 -10.06 6.45
CA GLY A 66 -19.65 -10.60 5.09
C GLY A 66 -20.32 -11.96 5.07
N LYS A 67 -20.54 -12.62 6.22
CA LYS A 67 -21.18 -13.95 6.32
C LYS A 67 -22.69 -13.92 6.29
N ASP A 68 -23.31 -12.82 6.68
CA ASP A 68 -24.78 -12.70 6.69
C ASP A 68 -25.26 -12.35 5.27
N THR A 69 -25.71 -13.38 4.54
CA THR A 69 -26.17 -13.26 3.15
C THR A 69 -27.63 -12.85 3.02
N GLU A 70 -28.36 -12.75 4.12
CA GLU A 70 -29.76 -12.29 4.12
C GLU A 70 -29.86 -10.78 4.32
N ASN A 71 -28.85 -10.16 4.93
CA ASN A 71 -28.82 -8.73 5.19
C ASN A 71 -27.84 -8.01 4.22
N PRO A 72 -28.39 -7.20 3.29
CA PRO A 72 -27.57 -6.51 2.29
C PRO A 72 -26.50 -5.57 2.89
N ASN A 73 -26.70 -5.10 4.14
CA ASN A 73 -25.73 -4.29 4.82
C ASN A 73 -24.46 -5.06 5.23
N TYR A 74 -24.54 -6.40 5.30
CA TYR A 74 -23.44 -7.29 5.69
C TYR A 74 -22.94 -8.17 4.54
N MET A 75 -23.44 -7.94 3.31
CA MET A 75 -22.94 -8.60 2.10
C MET A 75 -21.98 -7.71 1.35
N PHE A 76 -21.01 -8.29 0.67
CA PHE A 76 -20.16 -7.61 -0.29
C PHE A 76 -20.27 -8.28 -1.65
N SER A 77 -20.62 -7.50 -2.69
CA SER A 77 -20.57 -7.97 -4.08
C SER A 77 -19.14 -8.03 -4.59
N ARG A 78 -18.26 -7.10 -4.13
CA ARG A 78 -16.82 -7.07 -4.37
C ARG A 78 -16.14 -6.17 -3.33
N LEU A 79 -15.68 -6.74 -2.23
CA LEU A 79 -14.90 -6.01 -1.26
C LEU A 79 -13.53 -5.66 -1.84
N ARG A 80 -13.23 -4.36 -1.98
CA ARG A 80 -11.97 -3.91 -2.57
C ARG A 80 -11.01 -3.29 -1.58
N TYR A 81 -11.50 -2.41 -0.73
CA TYR A 81 -10.69 -1.68 0.25
C TYR A 81 -11.39 -1.65 1.60
N CYS A 82 -10.59 -1.64 2.65
CA CYS A 82 -10.98 -1.26 3.99
C CYS A 82 -9.97 -0.24 4.52
N ARG A 83 -10.47 0.82 5.13
CA ARG A 83 -9.71 1.77 5.93
C ARG A 83 -10.37 1.91 7.29
N VAL A 84 -9.59 2.32 8.27
CA VAL A 84 -10.09 2.44 9.66
C VAL A 84 -9.75 3.84 10.16
N ASP A 85 -10.75 4.53 10.67
CA ASP A 85 -10.58 5.88 11.18
C ASP A 85 -10.06 5.89 12.64
N ASP A 86 -9.87 7.09 13.20
CA ASP A 86 -9.33 7.28 14.55
C ASP A 86 -10.25 6.75 15.66
N GLU A 87 -11.54 6.66 15.39
CA GLU A 87 -12.56 6.13 16.29
C GLU A 87 -12.84 4.64 16.07
N GLU A 88 -12.00 3.98 15.21
CA GLU A 88 -12.08 2.56 14.88
C GLU A 88 -13.30 2.17 14.02
N TYR A 89 -13.94 3.14 13.33
CA TYR A 89 -14.90 2.80 12.29
C TYR A 89 -14.21 2.21 11.08
N MET A 90 -14.77 1.10 10.60
CA MET A 90 -14.29 0.42 9.39
C MET A 90 -15.05 0.96 8.18
N VAL A 91 -14.34 1.60 7.27
CA VAL A 91 -14.86 2.12 6.01
C VAL A 91 -14.52 1.15 4.91
N VAL A 92 -15.51 0.52 4.34
CA VAL A 92 -15.37 -0.57 3.37
C VAL A 92 -15.93 -0.17 2.03
N VAL A 93 -15.20 -0.48 0.96
CA VAL A 93 -15.63 -0.27 -0.41
C VAL A 93 -16.16 -1.56 -1.01
N ASP A 94 -17.42 -1.54 -1.41
CA ASP A 94 -18.00 -2.51 -2.33
C ASP A 94 -17.86 -1.98 -3.76
N ALA A 95 -16.83 -2.45 -4.46
CA ALA A 95 -16.45 -1.87 -5.75
C ALA A 95 -17.45 -2.15 -6.87
N LYS A 96 -18.19 -3.27 -6.81
CA LYS A 96 -19.16 -3.64 -7.84
C LYS A 96 -20.39 -2.74 -7.76
N GLU A 97 -20.82 -2.43 -6.55
CA GLU A 97 -21.98 -1.57 -6.30
C GLU A 97 -21.62 -0.07 -6.27
N CYS A 98 -20.33 0.30 -6.37
CA CYS A 98 -19.83 1.66 -6.16
C CYS A 98 -20.32 2.23 -4.82
N GLN A 99 -20.38 1.40 -3.78
CA GLN A 99 -20.93 1.73 -2.48
C GLN A 99 -19.86 1.73 -1.40
N ILE A 100 -19.99 2.63 -0.46
CA ILE A 100 -19.19 2.70 0.75
C ILE A 100 -20.06 2.25 1.90
N LYS A 101 -19.59 1.26 2.67
CA LYS A 101 -20.26 0.74 3.87
C LYS A 101 -19.39 1.06 5.08
N VAL A 102 -20.00 1.62 6.10
CA VAL A 102 -19.32 1.98 7.35
C VAL A 102 -19.85 1.11 8.47
N TYR A 103 -18.92 0.55 9.24
CA TYR A 103 -19.22 -0.27 10.42
C TYR A 103 -18.52 0.32 11.62
N ASP A 104 -19.12 0.23 12.80
CA ASP A 104 -18.46 0.59 14.04
C ASP A 104 -17.39 -0.46 14.44
N ARG A 105 -16.68 -0.18 15.54
CA ARG A 105 -15.62 -1.07 16.04
C ARG A 105 -16.09 -2.48 16.39
N ASP A 106 -17.38 -2.67 16.66
CA ASP A 106 -17.97 -3.96 17.02
C ASP A 106 -18.52 -4.70 15.79
N GLY A 107 -18.35 -4.10 14.59
CA GLY A 107 -18.79 -4.67 13.32
C GLY A 107 -20.27 -4.42 13.02
N LYS A 108 -20.94 -3.58 13.80
CA LYS A 108 -22.31 -3.20 13.53
C LYS A 108 -22.36 -2.19 12.39
N HIS A 109 -23.23 -2.43 11.43
CA HIS A 109 -23.44 -1.51 10.32
C HIS A 109 -23.92 -0.14 10.83
N PHE A 110 -23.19 0.89 10.42
CA PHE A 110 -23.50 2.28 10.76
C PHE A 110 -24.21 3.00 9.60
N ARG A 111 -23.62 2.94 8.39
CA ARG A 111 -24.13 3.63 7.22
C ARG A 111 -23.68 2.99 5.92
N SER A 112 -24.51 3.10 4.88
CA SER A 112 -24.12 2.84 3.48
C SER A 112 -24.48 4.05 2.63
N PHE A 113 -23.57 4.44 1.71
CA PHE A 113 -23.76 5.55 0.79
C PHE A 113 -22.90 5.38 -0.47
N GLY A 114 -23.07 6.30 -1.42
CA GLY A 114 -22.50 6.17 -2.75
C GLY A 114 -23.40 5.34 -3.66
N SER A 115 -23.39 5.68 -4.92
CA SER A 115 -24.11 5.00 -5.98
C SER A 115 -23.35 5.15 -7.30
N LYS A 116 -23.59 4.23 -8.21
CA LYS A 116 -22.97 4.28 -9.53
C LYS A 116 -23.58 5.38 -10.36
N GLY A 117 -22.73 6.29 -10.90
CA GLY A 117 -23.19 7.37 -11.76
C GLY A 117 -22.13 8.43 -12.03
N GLN A 118 -22.59 9.61 -12.53
CA GLN A 118 -21.73 10.74 -12.89
C GLN A 118 -22.14 12.04 -12.20
N GLY A 119 -23.26 12.04 -11.48
CA GLY A 119 -23.77 13.18 -10.75
C GLY A 119 -22.95 13.52 -9.50
N PRO A 120 -23.33 14.58 -8.77
CA PRO A 120 -22.70 14.93 -7.50
C PRO A 120 -22.81 13.78 -6.50
N GLY A 121 -21.67 13.40 -5.90
CA GLY A 121 -21.59 12.26 -4.96
C GLY A 121 -21.73 10.89 -5.58
N GLU A 122 -22.03 10.77 -6.88
CA GLU A 122 -22.05 9.50 -7.57
C GLU A 122 -20.64 9.10 -8.02
N ILE A 123 -20.40 7.79 -8.13
CA ILE A 123 -19.08 7.18 -8.35
C ILE A 123 -19.15 6.33 -9.62
N GLY A 124 -18.32 6.62 -10.62
CA GLY A 124 -18.22 5.81 -11.84
C GLY A 124 -17.39 4.55 -11.63
N PHE A 125 -16.22 4.70 -11.03
CA PHE A 125 -15.33 3.60 -10.62
C PHE A 125 -14.46 4.02 -9.45
N LEU A 126 -14.70 3.42 -8.30
CA LEU A 126 -13.95 3.69 -7.10
C LEU A 126 -12.56 3.02 -7.19
N TYR A 127 -11.56 3.86 -7.47
CA TYR A 127 -10.19 3.38 -7.66
C TYR A 127 -9.41 3.30 -6.36
N TYR A 128 -9.55 4.28 -5.46
CA TYR A 128 -8.83 4.34 -4.19
C TYR A 128 -9.66 4.98 -3.09
N LEU A 129 -9.38 4.60 -1.86
CA LEU A 129 -10.01 5.08 -0.64
C LEU A 129 -8.95 5.54 0.34
N ALA A 130 -9.10 6.73 0.90
CA ALA A 130 -8.35 7.22 2.05
C ALA A 130 -9.31 7.76 3.12
N ILE A 131 -8.81 7.87 4.35
CA ILE A 131 -9.47 8.59 5.43
C ILE A 131 -8.60 9.77 5.81
N PHE A 132 -9.23 10.92 5.95
CA PHE A 132 -8.59 12.18 6.26
C PHE A 132 -9.15 12.75 7.56
N GLN A 133 -8.45 13.69 8.16
CA GLN A 133 -8.79 14.35 9.43
C GLN A 133 -10.28 14.60 9.66
N GLY A 134 -10.75 14.33 10.89
CA GLY A 134 -12.14 14.43 11.24
C GLY A 134 -13.00 13.35 10.59
N ASN A 135 -12.36 12.20 10.29
CA ASN A 135 -13.03 11.01 9.76
C ASN A 135 -13.71 11.23 8.39
N LYS A 136 -13.15 12.17 7.59
CA LYS A 136 -13.60 12.40 6.22
C LYS A 136 -13.16 11.25 5.33
N ILE A 137 -14.09 10.73 4.56
CA ILE A 137 -13.87 9.64 3.62
C ILE A 137 -13.57 10.25 2.25
N VAL A 138 -12.41 9.92 1.71
CA VAL A 138 -11.93 10.48 0.44
C VAL A 138 -11.81 9.38 -0.59
N VAL A 139 -12.47 9.55 -1.71
CA VAL A 139 -12.57 8.58 -2.79
C VAL A 139 -11.98 9.14 -4.06
N TYR A 140 -11.13 8.39 -4.73
CA TYR A 140 -10.73 8.70 -6.10
C TYR A 140 -11.58 7.92 -7.08
N ASP A 141 -12.37 8.65 -7.85
CA ASP A 141 -13.15 8.15 -8.98
C ASP A 141 -12.37 8.35 -10.28
N GLN A 142 -11.79 7.27 -10.76
CA GLN A 142 -10.95 7.30 -11.96
C GLN A 142 -11.77 7.56 -13.23
N THR A 143 -12.99 7.02 -13.31
CA THR A 143 -13.84 7.15 -14.50
C THR A 143 -14.32 8.59 -14.69
N ASN A 144 -14.81 9.20 -13.61
CA ASN A 144 -15.30 10.59 -13.64
C ASN A 144 -14.17 11.61 -13.42
N ALA A 145 -12.92 11.15 -13.23
CA ALA A 145 -11.74 11.97 -13.04
C ALA A 145 -11.91 13.01 -11.91
N LYS A 146 -12.38 12.57 -10.75
CA LYS A 146 -12.61 13.43 -9.57
C LYS A 146 -12.23 12.75 -8.26
N VAL A 147 -11.89 13.56 -7.26
CA VAL A 147 -11.76 13.15 -5.88
C VAL A 147 -12.99 13.65 -5.13
N ILE A 148 -13.67 12.75 -4.44
CA ILE A 148 -14.93 13.01 -3.74
C ILE A 148 -14.69 12.91 -2.25
N PHE A 149 -15.17 13.88 -1.51
CA PHE A 149 -15.08 13.92 -0.05
C PHE A 149 -16.46 13.72 0.55
N PHE A 150 -16.58 12.73 1.42
CA PHE A 150 -17.79 12.47 2.21
C PHE A 150 -17.51 12.63 3.70
N SER A 151 -18.55 12.96 4.47
CA SER A 151 -18.53 12.73 5.91
C SER A 151 -18.67 11.21 6.19
N ARG A 152 -18.45 10.79 7.44
CA ARG A 152 -18.71 9.39 7.85
C ARG A 152 -20.19 9.02 7.69
N GLU A 153 -21.08 9.98 7.86
CA GLU A 153 -22.53 9.85 7.71
C GLU A 153 -22.97 9.72 6.24
N GLY A 154 -22.05 9.95 5.30
CA GLY A 154 -22.28 9.84 3.86
C GLY A 154 -22.72 11.15 3.19
N GLU A 155 -22.58 12.28 3.87
CA GLU A 155 -22.87 13.58 3.27
C GLU A 155 -21.75 13.97 2.29
N LEU A 156 -22.13 14.41 1.10
CA LEU A 156 -21.17 14.96 0.13
C LEU A 156 -20.64 16.30 0.65
N LEU A 157 -19.35 16.37 0.94
CA LEU A 157 -18.69 17.59 1.43
C LEU A 157 -18.15 18.45 0.29
N LYS A 158 -17.45 17.84 -0.66
CA LYS A 158 -16.93 18.50 -1.87
C LYS A 158 -16.47 17.48 -2.91
N GLU A 159 -16.31 17.97 -4.13
CA GLU A 159 -15.64 17.25 -5.23
C GLU A 159 -14.50 18.12 -5.77
N VAL A 160 -13.38 17.48 -6.10
CA VAL A 160 -12.22 18.13 -6.73
C VAL A 160 -11.93 17.42 -8.04
N PRO A 161 -12.06 18.09 -9.17
CA PRO A 161 -11.68 17.51 -10.46
C PRO A 161 -10.21 17.13 -10.47
N SER A 162 -9.89 15.91 -10.88
CA SER A 162 -8.48 15.49 -11.02
C SER A 162 -7.84 15.96 -12.33
N GLY A 163 -8.62 16.52 -13.23
CA GLY A 163 -8.14 17.13 -14.47
C GLY A 163 -7.27 16.16 -15.29
N LYS A 164 -6.05 16.58 -15.59
CA LYS A 164 -5.05 15.78 -16.30
C LYS A 164 -4.40 14.67 -15.45
N HIS A 165 -4.63 14.65 -14.14
CA HIS A 165 -4.06 13.67 -13.21
C HIS A 165 -4.91 12.39 -13.13
N ARG A 166 -5.20 11.78 -14.29
CA ARG A 166 -5.97 10.53 -14.36
C ARG A 166 -5.20 9.29 -13.92
N GLY A 167 -3.88 9.41 -13.81
CA GLY A 167 -2.99 8.32 -13.43
C GLY A 167 -2.73 8.22 -11.92
N LEU A 168 -3.48 8.92 -11.06
CA LEU A 168 -3.33 8.79 -9.61
C LEU A 168 -3.61 7.34 -9.18
N ARG A 169 -2.76 6.83 -8.31
CA ARG A 169 -2.86 5.46 -7.81
C ARG A 169 -3.23 5.44 -6.34
N LYS A 170 -2.24 5.50 -5.48
CA LYS A 170 -2.41 5.56 -4.03
C LYS A 170 -2.19 6.98 -3.58
N PHE A 171 -2.92 7.42 -2.57
CA PHE A 171 -2.67 8.72 -1.97
C PHE A 171 -2.90 8.69 -0.47
N GLU A 172 -2.15 9.54 0.21
CA GLU A 172 -2.32 9.89 1.61
C GLU A 172 -2.57 11.40 1.70
N MET A 173 -3.07 11.86 2.83
CA MET A 173 -3.35 13.29 3.02
C MET A 173 -2.80 13.75 4.37
N ASP A 174 -2.22 14.96 4.39
CA ASP A 174 -1.82 15.62 5.63
C ASP A 174 -2.94 16.50 6.21
N SER A 175 -2.71 17.04 7.40
CA SER A 175 -3.66 17.89 8.11
C SER A 175 -4.01 19.19 7.38
N GLU A 176 -3.18 19.64 6.45
CA GLU A 176 -3.41 20.83 5.63
C GLU A 176 -4.26 20.52 4.38
N GLY A 177 -4.53 19.23 4.15
CA GLY A 177 -5.28 18.74 2.99
C GLY A 177 -4.44 18.57 1.73
N SER A 178 -3.11 18.62 1.82
CA SER A 178 -2.25 18.25 0.71
C SER A 178 -2.33 16.76 0.45
N PHE A 179 -2.29 16.37 -0.83
CA PHE A 179 -2.23 14.98 -1.23
C PHE A 179 -0.78 14.56 -1.50
N TYR A 180 -0.43 13.37 -1.05
CA TYR A 180 0.80 12.68 -1.41
C TYR A 180 0.41 11.45 -2.21
N ALA A 181 0.57 11.53 -3.51
CA ALA A 181 0.03 10.51 -4.41
C ALA A 181 1.12 9.91 -5.28
N THR A 182 1.01 8.61 -5.52
CA THR A 182 1.72 7.96 -6.61
C THR A 182 0.94 8.14 -7.90
N SER A 183 1.64 8.36 -8.99
CA SER A 183 1.02 8.53 -10.30
C SER A 183 1.78 7.78 -11.38
N ILE A 184 1.05 7.42 -12.43
CA ILE A 184 1.63 6.85 -13.65
C ILE A 184 1.33 7.81 -14.79
N THR A 185 2.39 8.19 -15.50
CA THR A 185 2.27 8.98 -16.72
C THR A 185 3.00 8.27 -17.86
N PHE A 186 2.56 8.53 -19.08
CA PHE A 186 3.17 7.96 -20.29
C PHE A 186 3.87 9.08 -21.03
N ASP A 187 5.13 8.86 -21.38
CA ASP A 187 5.95 9.78 -22.15
C ASP A 187 6.63 8.99 -23.27
N GLU A 188 6.18 9.17 -24.51
CA GLU A 188 6.65 8.42 -25.68
C GLU A 188 6.68 6.90 -25.45
N ALA A 189 7.88 6.33 -25.33
CA ALA A 189 8.10 4.90 -25.08
C ALA A 189 8.40 4.58 -23.61
N LYS A 190 8.10 5.50 -22.69
CA LYS A 190 8.37 5.33 -21.25
C LYS A 190 7.09 5.44 -20.44
N MET A 191 7.07 4.68 -19.38
CA MET A 191 6.09 4.78 -18.31
C MET A 191 6.81 5.36 -17.09
N LEU A 192 6.34 6.48 -16.60
CA LEU A 192 6.92 7.19 -15.46
C LEU A 192 6.05 6.96 -14.23
N PHE A 193 6.69 6.59 -13.13
CA PHE A 193 6.05 6.36 -11.83
C PHE A 193 6.62 7.40 -10.86
N ASP A 194 5.75 8.29 -10.41
CA ASP A 194 6.14 9.40 -9.55
C ASP A 194 5.45 9.32 -8.19
N LEU A 195 6.15 9.74 -7.13
CA LEU A 195 5.55 10.13 -5.87
C LEU A 195 5.58 11.66 -5.78
N ARG A 196 4.41 12.28 -5.72
CA ARG A 196 4.26 13.73 -5.73
C ARG A 196 3.41 14.25 -4.57
N ARG A 197 3.72 15.47 -4.15
CA ARG A 197 2.84 16.29 -3.34
C ARG A 197 1.97 17.16 -4.24
N PHE A 198 0.67 17.23 -3.91
CA PHE A 198 -0.30 18.11 -4.56
C PHE A 198 -0.98 19.00 -3.52
N SER A 199 -1.44 20.16 -3.97
CA SER A 199 -2.30 21.03 -3.16
C SER A 199 -3.67 20.38 -2.89
N PRO A 200 -4.50 20.96 -2.00
CA PRO A 200 -5.89 20.53 -1.80
C PRO A 200 -6.80 20.59 -3.04
N THR A 201 -6.34 21.27 -4.10
CA THR A 201 -7.00 21.37 -5.41
C THR A 201 -6.32 20.54 -6.49
N LEU A 202 -5.41 19.63 -6.09
CA LEU A 202 -4.64 18.72 -6.96
C LEU A 202 -3.66 19.44 -7.92
N GLU A 203 -3.20 20.64 -7.59
CA GLU A 203 -2.09 21.25 -8.30
C GLU A 203 -0.75 20.63 -7.81
N PRO A 204 0.16 20.18 -8.72
CA PRO A 204 1.41 19.57 -8.32
C PRO A 204 2.34 20.59 -7.65
N LEU A 205 2.87 20.25 -6.47
CA LEU A 205 3.74 21.09 -5.67
C LEU A 205 5.19 20.61 -5.70
N ALA A 206 5.43 19.29 -5.56
CA ALA A 206 6.77 18.71 -5.51
C ALA A 206 6.75 17.26 -5.98
N THR A 207 7.89 16.76 -6.46
CA THR A 207 8.16 15.35 -6.74
C THR A 207 9.20 14.84 -5.76
N PHE A 208 8.90 13.78 -5.04
CA PHE A 208 9.76 13.21 -4.00
C PHE A 208 10.61 12.04 -4.50
N ALA A 209 10.03 11.24 -5.37
CA ALA A 209 10.69 10.11 -6.00
C ALA A 209 10.13 9.89 -7.39
N ALA A 210 10.94 9.30 -8.26
CA ALA A 210 10.52 8.90 -9.59
C ALA A 210 11.24 7.62 -9.99
N SER A 211 10.55 6.78 -10.74
CA SER A 211 11.12 5.63 -11.44
C SER A 211 10.56 5.54 -12.84
N GLU A 212 11.25 4.87 -13.73
CA GLU A 212 10.81 4.73 -15.12
C GLU A 212 10.89 3.29 -15.60
N LEU A 213 10.02 2.95 -16.51
CA LEU A 213 10.01 1.71 -17.25
C LEU A 213 9.98 2.00 -18.75
N SER A 214 10.98 1.51 -19.49
CA SER A 214 10.97 1.60 -20.95
C SER A 214 9.92 0.64 -21.50
N MET A 215 8.91 1.19 -22.20
CA MET A 215 7.90 0.38 -22.82
C MET A 215 8.40 -0.18 -24.14
N GLN A 216 8.21 -1.46 -24.32
CA GLN A 216 8.50 -2.15 -25.58
C GLN A 216 7.19 -2.68 -26.17
N PRO A 217 6.94 -2.51 -27.47
CA PRO A 217 5.78 -3.12 -28.11
C PRO A 217 5.77 -4.63 -27.86
N GLN A 218 4.60 -5.17 -27.51
CA GLN A 218 4.39 -6.60 -27.28
C GLN A 218 5.14 -7.19 -26.08
N VAL A 219 5.60 -6.35 -25.12
CA VAL A 219 6.15 -6.81 -23.85
C VAL A 219 5.15 -6.56 -22.71
N GLY A 220 4.85 -7.61 -21.96
CA GLY A 220 4.10 -7.55 -20.70
C GLY A 220 5.05 -7.67 -19.50
N TRP A 221 4.87 -6.86 -18.49
CA TRP A 221 5.72 -6.82 -17.29
C TRP A 221 4.97 -7.42 -16.11
N ALA A 222 5.57 -8.40 -15.45
CA ALA A 222 4.97 -9.03 -14.25
C ALA A 222 5.03 -8.13 -13.01
N PHE A 223 6.02 -7.24 -12.94
CA PHE A 223 6.16 -6.27 -11.85
C PHE A 223 6.49 -4.90 -12.43
N TRP A 224 5.78 -3.91 -11.92
CA TRP A 224 5.97 -2.53 -12.29
C TRP A 224 6.74 -1.80 -11.19
N PRO A 225 7.60 -0.84 -11.52
CA PRO A 225 8.34 -0.05 -10.53
C PRO A 225 7.42 0.98 -9.84
N GLU A 226 6.25 0.52 -9.40
CA GLU A 226 5.24 1.36 -8.77
C GLU A 226 5.68 1.72 -7.36
N LEU A 227 5.79 3.02 -7.11
CA LEU A 227 6.04 3.55 -5.78
C LEU A 227 4.81 3.36 -4.88
N SER A 228 5.03 3.21 -3.59
CA SER A 228 3.97 3.13 -2.59
C SER A 228 4.31 4.08 -1.44
N VAL A 229 3.31 4.72 -0.87
CA VAL A 229 3.48 5.72 0.19
C VAL A 229 2.49 5.45 1.32
N GLN A 230 2.91 5.73 2.55
CA GLN A 230 2.07 5.77 3.76
C GLN A 230 2.48 6.99 4.57
N ILE A 231 1.54 7.56 5.31
CA ILE A 231 1.77 8.70 6.18
C ILE A 231 1.92 8.23 7.64
N THR A 232 2.86 8.82 8.37
CA THR A 232 3.06 8.60 9.81
C THR A 232 2.15 9.52 10.62
N ARG A 233 2.05 9.27 11.93
CA ARG A 233 1.29 10.13 12.85
C ARG A 233 1.78 11.57 12.86
N ASP A 234 3.09 11.77 12.73
CA ASP A 234 3.71 13.10 12.66
C ASP A 234 3.71 13.68 11.22
N GLU A 235 2.90 13.06 10.33
CA GLU A 235 2.71 13.47 8.93
C GLU A 235 4.00 13.47 8.09
N ASN A 236 4.99 12.69 8.49
CA ASN A 236 6.08 12.30 7.61
C ASN A 236 5.60 11.19 6.66
N LEU A 237 6.33 10.98 5.59
CA LEU A 237 5.99 9.98 4.59
C LEU A 237 6.99 8.85 4.61
N VAL A 238 6.50 7.63 4.64
CA VAL A 238 7.30 6.45 4.33
C VAL A 238 6.98 6.03 2.92
N TRP A 239 7.98 5.90 2.07
CA TRP A 239 7.80 5.36 0.73
C TRP A 239 8.75 4.19 0.46
N LEU A 240 8.32 3.31 -0.43
CA LEU A 240 8.94 2.05 -0.76
C LEU A 240 9.70 2.15 -2.08
N ASN A 241 10.97 1.70 -2.09
CA ASN A 241 11.67 1.32 -3.31
C ASN A 241 11.15 -0.06 -3.77
N PRO A 242 10.57 -0.17 -4.98
CA PRO A 242 9.91 -1.42 -5.41
C PRO A 242 10.86 -2.59 -5.67
N PHE A 243 12.17 -2.35 -5.83
CA PHE A 243 13.13 -3.40 -6.21
C PHE A 243 14.07 -3.83 -5.09
N ASN A 244 14.15 -3.06 -4.02
CA ASN A 244 15.02 -3.33 -2.89
C ASN A 244 14.20 -3.42 -1.60
N TYR A 245 14.70 -4.11 -0.58
CA TYR A 245 14.13 -3.98 0.74
C TYR A 245 14.62 -2.67 1.36
N GLU A 246 14.09 -1.57 0.86
CA GLU A 246 14.44 -0.22 1.27
C GLU A 246 13.17 0.64 1.42
N LEU A 247 13.03 1.23 2.60
CA LEU A 247 12.01 2.22 2.90
C LEU A 247 12.70 3.54 3.21
N THR A 248 12.16 4.63 2.70
CA THR A 248 12.68 5.98 2.99
C THR A 248 11.63 6.79 3.71
N LEU A 249 11.99 7.34 4.86
CA LEU A 249 11.21 8.31 5.62
C LEU A 249 11.61 9.72 5.18
N VAL A 250 10.64 10.52 4.77
CA VAL A 250 10.84 11.92 4.38
C VAL A 250 9.86 12.84 5.10
N ASN A 251 10.22 14.09 5.30
CA ASN A 251 9.27 15.09 5.79
C ASN A 251 8.33 15.59 4.68
N ARG A 252 7.39 16.47 5.01
CA ARG A 252 6.41 17.04 4.07
C ARG A 252 7.04 17.80 2.89
N GLU A 253 8.26 18.29 3.04
CA GLU A 253 9.02 18.99 2.00
C GLU A 253 9.85 18.04 1.13
N GLY A 254 9.84 16.72 1.42
CA GLY A 254 10.59 15.71 0.69
C GLY A 254 12.05 15.54 1.15
N ARG A 255 12.46 16.19 2.25
CA ARG A 255 13.78 15.98 2.83
C ARG A 255 13.84 14.61 3.50
N ALA A 256 14.80 13.79 3.11
CA ALA A 256 15.03 12.49 3.74
C ALA A 256 15.44 12.66 5.21
N LEU A 257 14.74 11.92 6.07
CA LEU A 257 14.97 11.87 7.52
C LEU A 257 15.66 10.56 7.92
N ARG A 258 15.37 9.47 7.21
CA ARG A 258 15.92 8.15 7.49
C ARG A 258 15.74 7.22 6.30
N LYS A 259 16.69 6.31 6.12
CA LYS A 259 16.53 5.12 5.28
C LYS A 259 16.51 3.87 6.14
N ILE A 260 15.74 2.89 5.74
CA ILE A 260 15.60 1.60 6.40
C ILE A 260 15.88 0.53 5.36
N ILE A 261 16.94 -0.22 5.57
CA ILE A 261 17.38 -1.27 4.67
C ILE A 261 17.36 -2.58 5.45
N LYS A 262 16.87 -3.64 4.82
CA LYS A 262 16.91 -4.97 5.41
C LYS A 262 17.53 -5.98 4.45
N ASP A 263 18.41 -6.81 4.98
CA ASP A 263 18.93 -7.96 4.27
C ASP A 263 17.83 -9.04 4.10
N CYS A 264 17.77 -9.65 2.94
CA CYS A 264 16.79 -10.69 2.63
C CYS A 264 17.32 -11.65 1.56
N ASP A 265 16.88 -12.90 1.63
CA ASP A 265 17.16 -13.85 0.57
C ASP A 265 16.21 -13.63 -0.62
N PRO A 266 16.71 -13.75 -1.85
CA PRO A 266 15.84 -13.63 -3.02
C PRO A 266 14.91 -14.84 -3.11
N VAL A 267 13.60 -14.59 -3.28
CA VAL A 267 12.57 -15.61 -3.46
C VAL A 267 12.43 -15.94 -4.95
N GLU A 268 12.72 -17.17 -5.35
CA GLU A 268 12.68 -17.59 -6.75
C GLU A 268 11.24 -17.67 -7.30
N ILE A 269 11.04 -17.16 -8.52
CA ILE A 269 9.78 -17.28 -9.27
C ILE A 269 9.78 -18.61 -10.02
N THR A 270 9.10 -19.61 -9.48
CA THR A 270 8.93 -20.92 -10.08
C THR A 270 7.99 -20.89 -11.29
N GLU A 271 7.96 -21.94 -12.10
CA GLU A 271 7.02 -22.06 -13.23
C GLU A 271 5.54 -21.98 -12.79
N ALA A 272 5.21 -22.50 -11.61
CA ALA A 272 3.87 -22.37 -11.05
C ALA A 272 3.53 -20.89 -10.70
N HIS A 273 4.53 -20.15 -10.20
CA HIS A 273 4.38 -18.72 -9.95
C HIS A 273 4.19 -17.94 -11.24
N LYS A 274 4.98 -18.23 -12.28
CA LYS A 274 4.86 -17.57 -13.61
C LYS A 274 3.46 -17.75 -14.19
N LYS A 275 2.95 -18.99 -14.17
CA LYS A 275 1.61 -19.29 -14.66
C LYS A 275 0.55 -18.49 -13.93
N ARG A 276 0.65 -18.39 -12.61
CA ARG A 276 -0.28 -17.61 -11.78
C ARG A 276 -0.20 -16.11 -12.07
N LEU A 277 1.00 -15.54 -12.16
CA LEU A 277 1.21 -14.12 -12.48
C LEU A 277 0.56 -13.76 -13.82
N ILE A 278 0.81 -14.56 -14.85
CA ILE A 278 0.21 -14.37 -16.17
C ILE A 278 -1.33 -14.45 -16.09
N GLN A 279 -1.87 -15.38 -15.34
CA GLN A 279 -3.31 -15.55 -15.18
C GLN A 279 -3.96 -14.40 -14.40
N GLN A 280 -3.30 -13.88 -13.35
CA GLN A 280 -3.80 -12.75 -12.56
C GLN A 280 -3.85 -11.45 -13.37
N ASP A 281 -2.81 -11.15 -14.15
CA ASP A 281 -2.74 -9.91 -14.94
C ASP A 281 -3.68 -9.90 -16.15
N TRP A 282 -3.97 -11.07 -16.69
CA TRP A 282 -4.68 -11.20 -17.99
C TRP A 282 -6.02 -11.94 -17.87
N GLY A 283 -6.34 -12.47 -16.68
CA GLY A 283 -7.56 -13.20 -16.39
C GLY A 283 -7.72 -14.45 -17.28
N ASP A 284 -8.95 -14.94 -17.42
CA ASP A 284 -9.29 -16.10 -18.24
C ASP A 284 -9.03 -15.92 -19.74
N ARG A 285 -8.66 -14.72 -20.18
CA ARG A 285 -8.28 -14.44 -21.58
C ARG A 285 -6.94 -15.05 -21.97
N GLY A 286 -6.18 -15.59 -21.00
CA GLY A 286 -4.89 -16.23 -21.22
C GLY A 286 -3.79 -15.30 -21.75
N VAL A 287 -2.66 -15.92 -22.13
CA VAL A 287 -1.54 -15.21 -22.75
C VAL A 287 -2.00 -14.61 -24.08
N ARG A 288 -1.91 -13.28 -24.24
CA ARG A 288 -2.23 -12.65 -25.52
C ARG A 288 -1.23 -13.12 -26.58
N PRO A 289 -1.68 -13.62 -27.72
CA PRO A 289 -0.79 -14.00 -28.82
C PRO A 289 0.14 -12.83 -29.19
N GLY A 290 1.43 -13.11 -29.28
CA GLY A 290 2.43 -12.10 -29.65
C GLY A 290 2.95 -11.24 -28.49
N ILE A 291 2.48 -11.41 -27.25
CA ILE A 291 3.04 -10.73 -26.09
C ILE A 291 4.13 -11.59 -25.44
N LYS A 292 5.32 -11.03 -25.32
CA LYS A 292 6.42 -11.61 -24.53
C LYS A 292 6.34 -11.08 -23.10
N TYR A 293 6.30 -11.99 -22.12
CA TYR A 293 6.25 -11.59 -20.70
C TYR A 293 7.67 -11.52 -20.15
N GLU A 294 8.02 -10.35 -19.63
CA GLU A 294 9.25 -10.16 -18.86
C GLU A 294 8.95 -10.44 -17.38
N ILE A 295 9.33 -11.64 -16.96
CA ILE A 295 9.20 -12.12 -15.58
C ILE A 295 10.60 -12.28 -15.03
N PRO A 296 10.98 -11.56 -13.96
CA PRO A 296 12.30 -11.67 -13.37
C PRO A 296 12.49 -13.06 -12.73
N ARG A 297 13.73 -13.42 -12.45
CA ARG A 297 14.06 -14.70 -11.80
C ARG A 297 13.52 -14.75 -10.36
N HIS A 298 13.49 -13.61 -9.67
CA HIS A 298 13.08 -13.50 -8.27
C HIS A 298 11.97 -12.48 -8.10
N PHE A 299 11.13 -12.71 -7.10
CA PHE A 299 10.16 -11.70 -6.66
C PHE A 299 10.88 -10.44 -6.15
N PRO A 300 10.24 -9.25 -6.25
CA PRO A 300 10.63 -8.11 -5.45
C PRO A 300 10.63 -8.49 -3.96
N PRO A 301 11.50 -7.92 -3.13
CA PRO A 301 11.57 -8.31 -1.72
C PRO A 301 10.32 -7.94 -0.92
N ILE A 302 9.61 -6.89 -1.32
CA ILE A 302 8.42 -6.36 -0.64
C ILE A 302 7.21 -6.43 -1.57
N SER A 303 6.10 -6.98 -1.07
CA SER A 303 4.83 -6.98 -1.79
C SER A 303 3.90 -5.83 -1.37
N ALA A 304 3.93 -5.44 -0.10
CA ALA A 304 3.18 -4.31 0.45
C ALA A 304 3.77 -3.86 1.78
N PHE A 305 3.48 -2.64 2.20
CA PHE A 305 3.77 -2.21 3.57
C PHE A 305 2.64 -1.33 4.11
N TYR A 306 2.58 -1.23 5.43
CA TYR A 306 1.56 -0.51 6.18
C TYR A 306 2.23 0.20 7.36
N VAL A 307 1.73 1.38 7.69
CA VAL A 307 2.14 2.13 8.89
C VAL A 307 0.93 2.20 9.82
N ASP A 308 1.10 1.85 11.10
CA ASP A 308 0.02 1.97 12.08
C ASP A 308 0.04 3.33 12.81
N GLY A 309 -0.95 3.56 13.68
CA GLY A 309 -1.05 4.81 14.44
C GLY A 309 0.03 5.02 15.50
N GLU A 310 0.93 4.05 15.70
CA GLU A 310 2.12 4.13 16.57
C GLU A 310 3.42 4.18 15.75
N ASP A 311 3.30 4.43 14.43
CA ASP A 311 4.38 4.50 13.45
C ASP A 311 5.20 3.20 13.31
N ARG A 312 4.66 2.04 13.74
CA ARG A 312 5.26 0.75 13.42
C ARG A 312 5.00 0.44 11.94
N ILE A 313 5.99 -0.14 11.30
CA ILE A 313 5.92 -0.50 9.89
C ILE A 313 5.77 -2.02 9.78
N TYR A 314 4.71 -2.47 9.12
CA TYR A 314 4.44 -3.86 8.81
C TYR A 314 4.72 -4.09 7.33
N VAL A 315 5.69 -4.94 7.03
CA VAL A 315 6.13 -5.19 5.65
C VAL A 315 5.77 -6.61 5.24
N ARG A 316 4.83 -6.75 4.32
CA ARG A 316 4.52 -8.03 3.68
C ARG A 316 5.58 -8.33 2.63
N THR A 317 6.20 -9.49 2.72
CA THR A 317 7.22 -9.94 1.77
C THR A 317 6.66 -11.03 0.84
N TYR A 318 7.45 -11.45 -0.12
CA TYR A 318 7.15 -12.66 -0.91
C TYR A 318 7.71 -13.93 -0.29
N ASP A 319 8.46 -13.82 0.83
CA ASP A 319 8.87 -14.96 1.62
C ASP A 319 7.68 -15.62 2.32
N TYR A 320 7.65 -16.94 2.38
CA TYR A 320 6.50 -17.68 2.90
C TYR A 320 6.89 -19.02 3.51
N ILE A 321 6.00 -19.58 4.27
CA ILE A 321 6.03 -20.98 4.72
C ILE A 321 4.77 -21.70 4.25
N MET A 322 4.88 -23.02 4.11
CA MET A 322 3.71 -23.90 3.94
C MET A 322 3.35 -24.52 5.28
N LYS A 323 2.10 -24.36 5.71
CA LYS A 323 1.57 -24.98 6.92
C LYS A 323 0.19 -25.58 6.62
N ASP A 324 0.03 -26.86 6.87
CA ASP A 324 -1.23 -27.58 6.63
C ASP A 324 -1.81 -27.39 5.22
N GLY A 325 -0.93 -27.32 4.21
CA GLY A 325 -1.30 -27.07 2.81
C GLY A 325 -1.62 -25.59 2.47
N ILE A 326 -1.56 -24.69 3.45
CA ILE A 326 -1.84 -23.27 3.27
C ILE A 326 -0.53 -22.50 3.16
N GLN A 327 -0.41 -21.65 2.16
CA GLN A 327 0.69 -20.70 2.06
C GLN A 327 0.47 -19.52 3.00
N LEU A 328 1.45 -19.29 3.88
CA LEU A 328 1.45 -18.17 4.82
C LEU A 328 2.57 -17.21 4.41
N ASP A 329 2.22 -16.00 4.01
CA ASP A 329 3.18 -14.95 3.67
C ASP A 329 3.77 -14.34 4.94
N ARG A 330 5.05 -14.00 4.89
CA ARG A 330 5.77 -13.37 5.99
C ARG A 330 5.47 -11.87 6.08
N TYR A 331 5.24 -11.42 7.28
CA TYR A 331 5.18 -10.01 7.66
C TYR A 331 6.34 -9.70 8.61
N ASP A 332 7.19 -8.76 8.22
CA ASP A 332 8.22 -8.19 9.06
C ASP A 332 7.65 -6.98 9.81
N VAL A 333 8.03 -6.80 11.08
CA VAL A 333 7.56 -5.67 11.90
C VAL A 333 8.75 -4.85 12.35
N LEU A 334 8.73 -3.57 11.97
CA LEU A 334 9.74 -2.60 12.36
C LEU A 334 9.12 -1.59 13.32
N ASP A 335 9.93 -1.15 14.28
CA ASP A 335 9.54 -0.08 15.20
C ASP A 335 9.61 1.31 14.52
N PRO A 336 9.19 2.40 15.20
CA PRO A 336 9.25 3.75 14.63
C PRO A 336 10.65 4.22 14.25
N GLU A 337 11.69 3.64 14.83
CA GLU A 337 13.08 3.88 14.48
C GLU A 337 13.53 3.08 13.25
N GLY A 338 12.68 2.21 12.72
CA GLY A 338 12.97 1.36 11.56
C GLY A 338 13.77 0.11 11.89
N ARG A 339 13.80 -0.31 13.17
CA ARG A 339 14.52 -1.49 13.63
C ARG A 339 13.62 -2.72 13.56
N TYR A 340 14.13 -3.78 12.94
CA TYR A 340 13.39 -5.03 12.74
C TYR A 340 13.39 -5.87 14.04
N PHE A 341 12.24 -5.97 14.71
CA PHE A 341 12.15 -6.60 16.02
C PHE A 341 11.24 -7.83 16.11
N ALA A 342 10.31 -8.01 15.15
CA ALA A 342 9.39 -9.13 15.14
C ALA A 342 8.98 -9.54 13.74
N LYS A 343 8.47 -10.76 13.59
CA LYS A 343 7.83 -11.25 12.36
C LYS A 343 6.65 -12.16 12.71
N PHE A 344 5.73 -12.27 11.77
CA PHE A 344 4.65 -13.25 11.82
C PHE A 344 4.31 -13.74 10.41
N TYR A 345 3.48 -14.78 10.35
CA TYR A 345 3.01 -15.35 9.11
C TYR A 345 1.49 -15.31 9.06
N HIS A 346 0.93 -15.02 7.88
CA HIS A 346 -0.51 -14.90 7.68
C HIS A 346 -0.93 -15.50 6.33
N PRO A 347 -2.13 -16.12 6.23
CA PRO A 347 -2.59 -16.72 4.97
C PRO A 347 -2.50 -15.76 3.79
N ARG A 348 -1.92 -16.25 2.69
CA ARG A 348 -1.76 -15.46 1.47
C ARG A 348 -3.09 -14.99 0.88
N SER A 349 -4.14 -15.80 1.02
CA SER A 349 -5.51 -15.49 0.56
C SER A 349 -6.16 -14.35 1.34
N GLU A 350 -5.60 -13.97 2.48
CA GLU A 350 -6.10 -12.90 3.32
C GLU A 350 -5.19 -11.67 3.21
N VAL A 351 -5.67 -10.65 2.51
CA VAL A 351 -4.86 -9.47 2.16
C VAL A 351 -5.07 -8.37 3.17
N ALA A 352 -4.01 -8.01 3.90
CA ALA A 352 -4.06 -6.88 4.84
C ALA A 352 -4.50 -5.59 4.14
N GLN A 353 -5.34 -4.83 4.82
CA GLN A 353 -5.89 -3.56 4.36
C GLN A 353 -5.43 -2.39 5.23
N ALA A 354 -5.32 -2.63 6.54
CA ALA A 354 -4.90 -1.65 7.52
C ALA A 354 -4.35 -2.33 8.78
N PHE A 355 -3.47 -1.62 9.48
CA PHE A 355 -3.06 -1.93 10.85
C PHE A 355 -3.37 -0.73 11.75
N ARG A 356 -3.96 -0.97 12.91
CA ARG A 356 -4.28 0.09 13.86
C ARG A 356 -4.46 -0.45 15.27
N LYS A 357 -3.84 0.19 16.28
CA LYS A 357 -3.99 -0.17 17.71
C LYS A 357 -3.86 -1.68 17.99
N ASN A 358 -2.81 -2.32 17.48
CA ASN A 358 -2.61 -3.77 17.59
C ASN A 358 -3.71 -4.62 16.95
N ILE A 359 -4.34 -4.10 15.91
CA ILE A 359 -5.35 -4.79 15.13
C ILE A 359 -4.94 -4.79 13.65
N MET A 360 -5.07 -5.94 13.00
CA MET A 360 -4.92 -6.10 11.56
C MET A 360 -6.30 -6.36 10.93
N TYR A 361 -6.64 -5.60 9.92
CA TYR A 361 -7.84 -5.75 9.11
C TYR A 361 -7.47 -6.37 7.77
N VAL A 362 -8.15 -7.43 7.38
CA VAL A 362 -7.84 -8.16 6.16
C VAL A 362 -9.08 -8.35 5.29
N ARG A 363 -8.87 -8.32 3.99
CA ARG A 363 -9.85 -8.73 3.00
C ARG A 363 -9.61 -10.20 2.63
N VAL A 364 -10.67 -10.97 2.64
CA VAL A 364 -10.71 -12.32 2.06
C VAL A 364 -11.56 -12.22 0.79
N GLU A 365 -11.00 -12.58 -0.34
CA GLU A 365 -11.69 -12.57 -1.62
C GLU A 365 -12.13 -13.99 -1.95
N GLU A 366 -13.45 -14.17 -2.11
CA GLU A 366 -14.08 -15.45 -2.38
C GLU A 366 -13.56 -16.58 -1.46
N ASP A 367 -14.03 -16.58 -0.22
CA ASP A 367 -13.72 -17.66 0.71
C ASP A 367 -14.23 -19.02 0.19
N ALA A 368 -14.09 -20.10 0.96
CA ALA A 368 -14.56 -21.41 0.58
C ALA A 368 -16.08 -21.47 0.29
N SER A 369 -16.85 -20.45 0.71
CA SER A 369 -18.29 -20.29 0.42
C SER A 369 -18.56 -19.35 -0.76
N GLY A 370 -17.51 -18.81 -1.41
CA GLY A 370 -17.62 -17.83 -2.50
C GLY A 370 -17.99 -16.42 -2.02
N LEU A 371 -17.73 -16.10 -0.76
CA LEU A 371 -18.07 -14.81 -0.17
C LEU A 371 -16.82 -13.94 0.03
N ASP A 372 -16.97 -12.66 -0.27
CA ASP A 372 -16.01 -11.63 0.13
C ASP A 372 -16.20 -11.28 1.61
N LEU A 373 -15.13 -11.34 2.40
CA LEU A 373 -15.19 -11.10 3.83
C LEU A 373 -14.19 -10.00 4.26
N LEU A 374 -14.59 -9.24 5.25
CA LEU A 374 -13.68 -8.45 6.07
C LEU A 374 -13.45 -9.19 7.39
N ARG A 375 -12.19 -9.55 7.68
CA ARG A 375 -11.79 -10.15 8.95
C ARG A 375 -10.92 -9.19 9.75
N ARG A 376 -10.98 -9.34 11.06
CA ARG A 376 -10.18 -8.58 12.01
C ARG A 376 -9.42 -9.51 12.94
N TYR A 377 -8.12 -9.23 13.10
CA TYR A 377 -7.23 -9.98 13.96
C TYR A 377 -6.60 -9.06 15.00
N ARG A 378 -6.63 -9.49 16.27
CA ARG A 378 -5.83 -8.85 17.32
C ARG A 378 -4.41 -9.37 17.27
N LEU A 379 -3.44 -8.46 17.30
CA LEU A 379 -2.02 -8.77 17.48
C LEU A 379 -1.74 -8.88 18.97
N ILE A 380 -1.47 -10.08 19.44
CA ILE A 380 -1.11 -10.36 20.85
C ILE A 380 0.39 -10.44 20.92
N TRP A 381 0.99 -9.51 21.62
CA TRP A 381 2.44 -9.34 21.76
C TRP A 381 2.95 -10.03 23.03
N GLU A 382 4.06 -10.79 22.90
CA GLU A 382 4.73 -11.56 23.99
C GLU A 382 6.23 -11.24 24.06
#